data_63f7244141fe51967b5aaaa3f14e7a1d
#
_entry.id   63f7244141fe51967b5aaaa3f14e7a1d
#
_cell.length_a   1.000
_cell.length_b   1.000
_cell.length_c   1.000
_cell.angle_alpha   90.00
_cell.angle_beta   90.00
_cell.angle_gamma   90.00
#
_symmetry.space_group_name_H-M   'P 1'
#
loop_
_entity.id
_entity.type
_entity.pdbx_description
1 polymer ?
#
loop_
_entity_poly.entity_id
_entity_poly.type
_entity_poly.pdbx_seq_one_letter_code
_entity_poly.pdbx_strand_id
1 'polypeptide(L)'
;MGGGTDLLVAMGEGLAAPTALVDLRAAAGADVIAPQPDGTLRIGGAARVHDVAHHPAVRERWPALAQACEAVGTPTLRHMGTMGGNLCQRPRCWYFRRGISCYKSGGDACPAVDGENQYLAIVDGGPCHAVHPSDPAVALTALEATVEITRQGAVRWVPMAGFYVKPHEHPDRETVLEPGEFVSAIVLPDHSAGGTQGYHKLMQREAWDFALVSIAWARQASGDVRMVLGGVAPAPWRVNPSVEEDVASGGLDDDSIASLAERALYDARPLSKNGYKVELAASLLRQAMRELSG
;
A
#
# COMPACT_ATOMS: atom_id res chain seq x y z
N MET A 1 17.31 0.70 9.75
CA MET A 1 17.16 1.47 8.49
C MET A 1 17.32 0.51 7.32
N GLY A 2 16.36 0.50 6.40
CA GLY A 2 16.52 -0.19 5.11
C GLY A 2 17.31 0.69 4.11
N GLY A 3 16.72 0.98 2.93
CA GLY A 3 17.37 1.82 1.92
C GLY A 3 17.51 3.31 2.25
N GLY A 4 16.87 3.81 3.30
CA GLY A 4 16.95 5.21 3.74
C GLY A 4 16.22 6.24 2.89
N THR A 5 15.60 5.84 1.77
CA THR A 5 14.98 6.75 0.79
C THR A 5 13.80 7.61 1.30
N ASP A 6 13.24 7.28 2.45
CA ASP A 6 12.28 8.13 3.16
C ASP A 6 12.86 8.70 4.45
N LEU A 7 13.51 7.87 5.26
CA LEU A 7 14.02 8.27 6.58
C LEU A 7 15.10 9.37 6.50
N LEU A 8 16.07 9.24 5.58
CA LEU A 8 17.13 10.23 5.43
C LEU A 8 16.61 11.58 4.95
N VAL A 9 15.56 11.57 4.10
CA VAL A 9 14.86 12.81 3.68
C VAL A 9 14.17 13.43 4.89
N ALA A 10 13.43 12.64 5.67
CA ALA A 10 12.74 13.13 6.87
C ALA A 10 13.72 13.69 7.92
N MET A 11 14.91 13.08 8.05
CA MET A 11 15.98 13.62 8.91
C MET A 11 16.53 14.95 8.38
N GLY A 12 16.75 15.06 7.07
CA GLY A 12 17.20 16.31 6.43
C GLY A 12 16.17 17.45 6.55
N GLU A 13 14.89 17.11 6.60
CA GLU A 13 13.78 18.04 6.80
C GLU A 13 13.49 18.34 8.28
N GLY A 14 14.23 17.74 9.23
CA GLY A 14 14.01 17.91 10.67
C GLY A 14 12.77 17.21 11.23
N LEU A 15 12.12 16.33 10.45
CA LEU A 15 10.92 15.57 10.85
C LEU A 15 11.24 14.31 11.67
N ALA A 16 12.49 13.89 11.65
CA ALA A 16 12.99 12.74 12.42
C ALA A 16 14.41 13.05 12.93
N ALA A 17 14.66 12.76 14.20
CA ALA A 17 15.96 12.98 14.85
C ALA A 17 16.35 11.74 15.69
N PRO A 18 16.58 10.56 15.07
CA PRO A 18 16.97 9.37 15.81
C PRO A 18 18.39 9.55 16.38
N THR A 19 18.63 9.07 17.59
CA THR A 19 19.95 9.10 18.25
C THR A 19 20.90 8.04 17.70
N ALA A 20 20.37 7.00 17.02
CA ALA A 20 21.16 5.94 16.39
C ALA A 20 20.41 5.37 15.19
N LEU A 21 21.15 4.87 14.21
CA LEU A 21 20.63 4.14 13.04
C LEU A 21 21.24 2.74 13.02
N VAL A 22 20.36 1.73 12.88
CA VAL A 22 20.78 0.34 12.67
C VAL A 22 20.54 -0.02 11.20
N ASP A 23 21.58 -0.48 10.50
CA ASP A 23 21.44 -0.93 9.12
C ASP A 23 20.88 -2.36 9.06
N LEU A 24 19.65 -2.49 8.67
CA LEU A 24 18.96 -3.78 8.56
C LEU A 24 19.44 -4.63 7.37
N ARG A 25 20.10 -4.01 6.38
CA ARG A 25 20.63 -4.73 5.22
C ARG A 25 21.82 -5.63 5.55
N ALA A 26 22.49 -5.36 6.67
CA ALA A 26 23.59 -6.18 7.17
C ALA A 26 23.13 -7.47 7.87
N ALA A 27 21.82 -7.62 8.15
CA ALA A 27 21.32 -8.84 8.78
C ALA A 27 21.28 -10.00 7.77
N ALA A 28 21.76 -11.16 8.19
CA ALA A 28 21.81 -12.34 7.31
C ALA A 28 20.40 -12.73 6.83
N GLY A 29 20.25 -12.91 5.52
CA GLY A 29 18.99 -13.31 4.89
C GLY A 29 17.89 -12.23 4.88
N ALA A 30 18.19 -10.99 5.29
CA ALA A 30 17.21 -9.92 5.32
C ALA A 30 16.76 -9.45 3.92
N ASP A 31 17.52 -9.73 2.87
CA ASP A 31 17.26 -9.36 1.47
C ASP A 31 16.83 -10.56 0.59
N VAL A 32 16.73 -11.76 1.15
CA VAL A 32 16.43 -12.98 0.41
C VAL A 32 14.97 -13.00 -0.05
N ILE A 33 14.76 -13.35 -1.32
CA ILE A 33 13.46 -13.63 -1.93
C ILE A 33 13.43 -15.13 -2.22
N ALA A 34 12.63 -15.89 -1.49
CA ALA A 34 12.67 -17.36 -1.56
C ALA A 34 11.27 -17.98 -1.60
N PRO A 35 10.92 -18.68 -2.70
CA PRO A 35 9.80 -19.62 -2.69
C PRO A 35 10.01 -20.69 -1.61
N GLN A 36 8.95 -21.02 -0.90
CA GLN A 36 8.96 -22.03 0.16
C GLN A 36 8.40 -23.36 -0.34
N PRO A 37 8.70 -24.49 0.31
CA PRO A 37 8.20 -25.79 -0.11
C PRO A 37 6.66 -25.93 -0.07
N ASP A 38 6.00 -25.13 0.74
CA ASP A 38 4.52 -25.07 0.87
C ASP A 38 3.86 -24.21 -0.20
N GLY A 39 4.62 -23.69 -1.17
CA GLY A 39 4.14 -22.83 -2.24
C GLY A 39 4.10 -21.34 -1.88
N THR A 40 4.27 -20.96 -0.62
CA THR A 40 4.35 -19.54 -0.21
C THR A 40 5.63 -18.87 -0.74
N LEU A 41 5.67 -17.54 -0.76
CA LEU A 41 6.86 -16.76 -1.05
C LEU A 41 7.26 -15.93 0.16
N ARG A 42 8.49 -16.10 0.65
CA ARG A 42 9.06 -15.23 1.68
C ARG A 42 9.96 -14.18 1.05
N ILE A 43 9.67 -12.92 1.31
CA ILE A 43 10.44 -11.75 0.87
C ILE A 43 11.04 -11.09 2.11
N GLY A 44 12.37 -11.04 2.22
CA GLY A 44 13.05 -10.36 3.31
C GLY A 44 12.75 -8.86 3.34
N GLY A 45 12.62 -8.28 4.54
CA GLY A 45 12.28 -6.86 4.72
C GLY A 45 13.31 -5.89 4.12
N ALA A 46 14.57 -6.33 3.95
CA ALA A 46 15.62 -5.57 3.28
C ALA A 46 15.75 -5.87 1.77
N ALA A 47 14.94 -6.78 1.20
CA ALA A 47 14.88 -7.01 -0.25
C ALA A 47 14.55 -5.69 -0.96
N ARG A 48 15.29 -5.39 -2.03
CA ARG A 48 15.08 -4.15 -2.79
C ARG A 48 13.78 -4.24 -3.58
N VAL A 49 13.07 -3.14 -3.68
CA VAL A 49 11.84 -3.05 -4.50
C VAL A 49 12.12 -3.47 -5.95
N HIS A 50 13.30 -3.09 -6.49
CA HIS A 50 13.76 -3.50 -7.81
C HIS A 50 13.86 -5.03 -7.95
N ASP A 51 14.49 -5.68 -6.99
CA ASP A 51 14.75 -7.12 -7.05
C ASP A 51 13.44 -7.91 -6.95
N VAL A 52 12.48 -7.44 -6.14
CA VAL A 52 11.13 -8.03 -6.07
C VAL A 52 10.38 -7.87 -7.39
N ALA A 53 10.41 -6.68 -8.00
CA ALA A 53 9.74 -6.41 -9.26
C ALA A 53 10.23 -7.32 -10.41
N HIS A 54 11.51 -7.70 -10.38
CA HIS A 54 12.15 -8.49 -11.45
C HIS A 54 12.38 -9.95 -11.09
N HIS A 55 12.00 -10.38 -9.90
CA HIS A 55 12.18 -11.77 -9.48
C HIS A 55 11.29 -12.72 -10.30
N PRO A 56 11.83 -13.77 -10.94
CA PRO A 56 11.07 -14.65 -11.85
C PRO A 56 9.79 -15.20 -11.19
N ALA A 57 9.90 -15.78 -10.00
CA ALA A 57 8.75 -16.34 -9.31
C ALA A 57 7.70 -15.28 -8.94
N VAL A 58 8.10 -14.03 -8.64
CA VAL A 58 7.15 -12.94 -8.36
C VAL A 58 6.39 -12.55 -9.63
N ARG A 59 7.09 -12.41 -10.75
CA ARG A 59 6.48 -12.05 -12.03
C ARG A 59 5.50 -13.12 -12.53
N GLU A 60 5.83 -14.38 -12.30
CA GLU A 60 5.03 -15.52 -12.74
C GLU A 60 3.79 -15.72 -11.86
N ARG A 61 3.94 -15.70 -10.53
CA ARG A 61 2.90 -16.13 -9.59
C ARG A 61 2.20 -14.98 -8.85
N TRP A 62 2.85 -13.82 -8.74
CA TRP A 62 2.31 -12.63 -8.08
C TRP A 62 2.50 -11.37 -8.94
N PRO A 63 2.01 -11.36 -10.21
CA PRO A 63 2.22 -10.23 -11.13
C PRO A 63 1.69 -8.91 -10.60
N ALA A 64 0.63 -8.87 -9.80
CA ALA A 64 0.15 -7.65 -9.15
C ALA A 64 1.23 -7.01 -8.27
N LEU A 65 2.01 -7.80 -7.52
CA LEU A 65 3.11 -7.30 -6.72
C LEU A 65 4.26 -6.80 -7.58
N ALA A 66 4.63 -7.54 -8.65
CA ALA A 66 5.67 -7.11 -9.57
C ALA A 66 5.35 -5.75 -10.19
N GLN A 67 4.13 -5.58 -10.71
CA GLN A 67 3.62 -4.33 -11.31
C GLN A 67 3.60 -3.18 -10.29
N ALA A 68 3.12 -3.42 -9.06
CA ALA A 68 3.12 -2.43 -8.00
C ALA A 68 4.55 -2.00 -7.62
N CYS A 69 5.50 -2.93 -7.56
CA CYS A 69 6.91 -2.62 -7.32
C CYS A 69 7.54 -1.83 -8.48
N GLU A 70 7.22 -2.16 -9.74
CA GLU A 70 7.68 -1.41 -10.92
C GLU A 70 7.14 0.03 -10.93
N ALA A 71 5.93 0.27 -10.42
CA ALA A 71 5.31 1.58 -10.33
C ALA A 71 5.90 2.49 -9.23
N VAL A 72 6.78 1.98 -8.37
CA VAL A 72 7.41 2.79 -7.30
C VAL A 72 8.46 3.75 -7.87
N GLY A 73 8.24 5.04 -7.75
CA GLY A 73 9.22 6.10 -7.95
C GLY A 73 10.04 5.98 -9.23
N THR A 74 11.36 6.11 -9.10
CA THR A 74 12.34 5.95 -10.19
C THR A 74 13.11 4.64 -10.07
N PRO A 75 13.78 4.16 -11.15
CA PRO A 75 14.69 3.03 -11.07
C PRO A 75 15.72 3.16 -9.95
N THR A 76 16.32 4.33 -9.79
CA THR A 76 17.30 4.63 -8.73
C THR A 76 16.70 4.44 -7.34
N LEU A 77 15.47 4.94 -7.11
CA LEU A 77 14.78 4.76 -5.84
C LEU A 77 14.45 3.28 -5.58
N ARG A 78 14.05 2.53 -6.59
CA ARG A 78 13.75 1.09 -6.44
C ARG A 78 15.00 0.25 -6.11
N HIS A 79 16.15 0.61 -6.67
CA HIS A 79 17.45 -0.03 -6.33
C HIS A 79 17.94 0.25 -4.92
N MET A 80 17.47 1.33 -4.29
CA MET A 80 17.85 1.69 -2.92
C MET A 80 16.76 1.34 -1.91
N GLY A 81 15.51 1.56 -2.24
CA GLY A 81 14.36 1.29 -1.37
C GLY A 81 14.16 -0.19 -1.12
N THR A 82 13.86 -0.55 0.12
CA THR A 82 13.58 -1.93 0.53
C THR A 82 12.09 -2.15 0.76
N MET A 83 11.63 -3.39 0.69
CA MET A 83 10.22 -3.72 0.90
C MET A 83 9.73 -3.28 2.28
N GLY A 84 10.41 -3.64 3.36
CA GLY A 84 10.06 -3.20 4.72
C GLY A 84 10.10 -1.67 4.86
N GLY A 85 11.12 -1.01 4.27
CA GLY A 85 11.18 0.46 4.26
C GLY A 85 10.05 1.11 3.47
N ASN A 86 9.64 0.52 2.37
CA ASN A 86 8.50 1.01 1.57
C ASN A 86 7.17 0.87 2.32
N LEU A 87 6.95 -0.24 3.02
CA LEU A 87 5.75 -0.42 3.85
C LEU A 87 5.70 0.57 5.02
N CYS A 88 6.85 0.92 5.59
CA CYS A 88 6.97 1.80 6.77
C CYS A 88 7.17 3.28 6.41
N GLN A 89 7.11 3.67 5.13
CA GLN A 89 7.30 5.06 4.74
C GLN A 89 6.19 5.96 5.28
N ARG A 90 6.55 7.20 5.63
CA ARG A 90 5.59 8.17 6.15
C ARG A 90 4.84 8.91 5.03
N PRO A 91 3.64 9.43 5.31
CA PRO A 91 2.82 10.14 4.31
C PRO A 91 3.53 11.35 3.67
N ARG A 92 3.04 11.74 2.49
CA ARG A 92 3.54 12.89 1.73
C ARG A 92 2.63 14.13 1.87
N CYS A 93 1.84 14.19 2.94
CA CYS A 93 1.04 15.37 3.27
C CYS A 93 1.96 16.59 3.41
N TRP A 94 1.68 17.66 2.67
CA TRP A 94 2.51 18.88 2.64
C TRP A 94 2.61 19.56 3.98
N TYR A 95 1.52 19.58 4.75
CA TYR A 95 1.51 20.17 6.09
C TYR A 95 2.47 19.43 7.01
N PHE A 96 2.38 18.10 7.05
CA PHE A 96 3.28 17.26 7.82
C PHE A 96 4.75 17.43 7.38
N ARG A 97 5.01 17.35 6.05
CA ARG A 97 6.39 17.42 5.52
C ARG A 97 7.04 18.79 5.67
N ARG A 98 6.25 19.86 5.85
CA ARG A 98 6.76 21.22 6.14
C ARG A 98 6.84 21.51 7.63
N GLY A 99 6.63 20.54 8.51
CA GLY A 99 6.69 20.73 9.97
C GLY A 99 5.56 21.58 10.53
N ILE A 100 4.46 21.76 9.79
CA ILE A 100 3.29 22.48 10.28
C ILE A 100 2.61 21.65 11.35
N SER A 101 2.23 22.27 12.48
CA SER A 101 1.55 21.60 13.59
C SER A 101 0.28 20.91 13.09
N CYS A 102 0.21 19.59 13.28
CA CYS A 102 -0.92 18.75 12.92
C CYS A 102 -0.90 17.47 13.76
N TYR A 103 -1.93 16.63 13.66
CA TYR A 103 -2.02 15.37 14.41
C TYR A 103 -0.76 14.49 14.28
N LYS A 104 -0.07 14.46 13.12
CA LYS A 104 1.14 13.65 12.93
C LYS A 104 2.41 14.27 13.53
N SER A 105 2.36 15.52 13.92
CA SER A 105 3.48 16.26 14.54
C SER A 105 3.15 16.76 15.95
N GLY A 106 2.17 16.12 16.62
CA GLY A 106 1.81 16.42 18.02
C GLY A 106 0.85 17.58 18.21
N GLY A 107 0.24 18.10 17.14
CA GLY A 107 -0.85 19.06 17.21
C GLY A 107 -2.22 18.38 17.35
N ASP A 108 -3.27 19.16 17.43
CA ASP A 108 -4.65 18.77 17.74
C ASP A 108 -5.65 19.02 16.59
N ALA A 109 -5.18 19.47 15.43
CA ALA A 109 -6.00 19.75 14.27
C ALA A 109 -5.37 19.27 12.95
N CYS A 110 -6.19 19.14 11.90
CA CYS A 110 -5.71 18.87 10.55
C CYS A 110 -5.88 20.13 9.69
N PRO A 111 -4.83 20.91 9.42
CA PRO A 111 -4.93 22.15 8.65
C PRO A 111 -5.33 21.95 7.18
N ALA A 112 -5.29 20.70 6.70
CA ALA A 112 -5.68 20.37 5.34
C ALA A 112 -7.19 20.36 5.13
N VAL A 113 -8.01 20.24 6.18
CA VAL A 113 -9.49 20.19 6.05
C VAL A 113 -10.01 21.43 5.34
N ASP A 114 -9.54 22.62 5.76
CA ASP A 114 -9.92 23.90 5.18
C ASP A 114 -8.86 24.47 4.21
N GLY A 115 -7.79 23.69 3.94
CA GLY A 115 -6.64 24.13 3.16
C GLY A 115 -6.47 23.41 1.83
N GLU A 116 -5.19 23.16 1.46
CA GLU A 116 -4.81 22.41 0.26
C GLU A 116 -4.93 20.91 0.53
N ASN A 117 -5.90 20.24 -0.09
CA ASN A 117 -6.24 18.84 0.21
C ASN A 117 -6.41 17.96 -1.02
N GLN A 118 -6.03 18.42 -2.21
CA GLN A 118 -6.23 17.70 -3.49
C GLN A 118 -5.63 16.30 -3.55
N TYR A 119 -4.59 16.00 -2.76
CA TYR A 119 -3.94 14.68 -2.77
C TYR A 119 -4.32 13.79 -1.58
N LEU A 120 -5.23 14.24 -0.73
CA LEU A 120 -5.54 13.58 0.52
C LEU A 120 -6.64 12.52 0.37
N ALA A 121 -6.98 11.87 1.49
CA ALA A 121 -7.94 10.78 1.56
C ALA A 121 -9.36 11.23 1.17
N ILE A 122 -10.07 10.34 0.49
CA ILE A 122 -11.51 10.46 0.15
C ILE A 122 -12.35 9.42 0.88
N VAL A 123 -11.73 8.39 1.44
CA VAL A 123 -12.38 7.38 2.29
C VAL A 123 -11.56 7.19 3.57
N ASP A 124 -12.23 6.83 4.65
CA ASP A 124 -11.64 6.48 5.97
C ASP A 124 -10.66 7.56 6.51
N GLY A 125 -10.77 8.79 6.00
CA GLY A 125 -10.03 9.94 6.48
C GLY A 125 -10.66 10.52 7.74
N GLY A 126 -9.81 11.16 8.60
CA GLY A 126 -10.23 11.77 9.85
C GLY A 126 -9.81 10.98 11.08
N PRO A 127 -9.29 11.72 12.09
CA PRO A 127 -9.03 13.14 12.08
C PRO A 127 -7.86 13.58 11.17
N CYS A 128 -6.96 12.66 10.77
CA CYS A 128 -5.89 12.90 9.81
C CYS A 128 -6.29 12.36 8.43
N HIS A 129 -6.22 13.19 7.39
CA HIS A 129 -6.61 12.85 6.02
C HIS A 129 -5.41 12.47 5.12
N ALA A 130 -4.22 12.25 5.68
CA ALA A 130 -3.07 11.83 4.89
C ALA A 130 -3.29 10.44 4.28
N VAL A 131 -2.86 10.24 3.03
CA VAL A 131 -2.91 8.93 2.37
C VAL A 131 -1.62 8.16 2.58
N HIS A 132 -1.70 6.84 2.64
CA HIS A 132 -0.51 5.98 2.65
C HIS A 132 0.04 5.85 1.22
N PRO A 133 1.37 6.06 1.02
CA PRO A 133 1.92 6.21 -0.33
C PRO A 133 2.53 4.93 -0.93
N SER A 134 2.42 3.77 -0.27
CA SER A 134 3.05 2.53 -0.71
C SER A 134 2.23 1.80 -1.78
N ASP A 135 2.72 1.76 -3.01
CA ASP A 135 2.14 0.93 -4.08
C ASP A 135 2.20 -0.57 -3.75
N PRO A 136 3.36 -1.15 -3.29
CA PRO A 136 3.42 -2.55 -2.87
C PRO A 136 2.44 -2.93 -1.77
N ALA A 137 2.13 -2.02 -0.83
CA ALA A 137 1.18 -2.30 0.24
C ALA A 137 -0.23 -2.59 -0.29
N VAL A 138 -0.63 -1.92 -1.37
CA VAL A 138 -1.94 -2.14 -2.03
C VAL A 138 -2.00 -3.55 -2.61
N ALA A 139 -0.97 -3.95 -3.37
CA ALA A 139 -0.88 -5.30 -3.93
C ALA A 139 -0.78 -6.39 -2.85
N LEU A 140 0.06 -6.18 -1.84
CA LEU A 140 0.21 -7.13 -0.72
C LEU A 140 -1.08 -7.31 0.08
N THR A 141 -1.91 -6.27 0.19
CA THR A 141 -3.22 -6.38 0.84
C THR A 141 -4.20 -7.19 -0.02
N ALA A 142 -4.24 -6.97 -1.34
CA ALA A 142 -5.06 -7.74 -2.25
C ALA A 142 -4.64 -9.21 -2.32
N LEU A 143 -3.35 -9.48 -2.18
CA LEU A 143 -2.75 -10.82 -2.19
C LEU A 143 -2.74 -11.49 -0.80
N GLU A 144 -3.39 -10.91 0.21
CA GLU A 144 -3.49 -11.44 1.57
C GLU A 144 -2.15 -11.76 2.23
N ALA A 145 -1.13 -10.97 1.95
CA ALA A 145 0.20 -11.14 2.52
C ALA A 145 0.18 -10.99 4.05
N THR A 146 1.17 -11.62 4.69
CA THR A 146 1.42 -11.50 6.13
C THR A 146 2.79 -10.86 6.35
N VAL A 147 2.87 -9.93 7.29
CA VAL A 147 4.10 -9.24 7.68
C VAL A 147 4.71 -9.92 8.89
N GLU A 148 5.97 -10.32 8.78
CA GLU A 148 6.79 -10.81 9.89
C GLU A 148 7.47 -9.61 10.56
N ILE A 149 7.22 -9.45 11.86
CA ILE A 149 7.77 -8.37 12.65
C ILE A 149 8.69 -8.99 13.72
N THR A 150 9.92 -8.46 13.80
CA THR A 150 10.93 -8.98 14.72
C THR A 150 11.38 -7.91 15.71
N ARG A 151 11.58 -8.31 16.97
CA ARG A 151 12.19 -7.51 18.03
C ARG A 151 13.05 -8.41 18.92
N GLN A 152 14.36 -8.16 18.99
CA GLN A 152 15.29 -8.90 19.88
C GLN A 152 15.17 -10.44 19.78
N GLY A 153 14.95 -10.96 18.57
CA GLY A 153 14.78 -12.38 18.31
C GLY A 153 13.35 -12.92 18.48
N ALA A 154 12.46 -12.18 19.13
CA ALA A 154 11.03 -12.52 19.15
C ALA A 154 10.39 -12.15 17.81
N VAL A 155 9.53 -13.03 17.30
CA VAL A 155 8.82 -12.87 16.03
C VAL A 155 7.32 -12.86 16.26
N ARG A 156 6.60 -11.94 15.62
CA ARG A 156 5.15 -11.97 15.51
C ARG A 156 4.70 -11.75 14.08
N TRP A 157 3.51 -12.22 13.76
CA TRP A 157 2.93 -12.17 12.42
C TRP A 157 1.68 -11.30 12.43
N VAL A 158 1.55 -10.44 11.43
CA VAL A 158 0.39 -9.55 11.28
C VAL A 158 -0.08 -9.63 9.83
N PRO A 159 -1.35 -9.96 9.57
CA PRO A 159 -1.92 -9.85 8.23
C PRO A 159 -1.73 -8.43 7.68
N MET A 160 -1.45 -8.29 6.39
CA MET A 160 -1.21 -6.98 5.77
C MET A 160 -2.40 -6.01 5.98
N ALA A 161 -3.63 -6.53 5.99
CA ALA A 161 -4.84 -5.75 6.26
C ALA A 161 -4.89 -5.14 7.68
N GLY A 162 -4.13 -5.70 8.64
CA GLY A 162 -4.02 -5.20 10.01
C GLY A 162 -2.68 -4.51 10.32
N PHE A 163 -1.82 -4.31 9.33
CA PHE A 163 -0.49 -3.72 9.54
C PHE A 163 -0.52 -2.20 9.73
N TYR A 164 -1.50 -1.52 9.13
CA TYR A 164 -1.66 -0.07 9.24
C TYR A 164 -2.66 0.32 10.31
N VAL A 165 -2.29 1.33 11.08
CA VAL A 165 -3.14 1.94 12.11
C VAL A 165 -4.01 3.01 11.48
N LYS A 166 -5.30 3.01 11.82
CA LYS A 166 -6.24 4.02 11.31
C LYS A 166 -6.13 5.33 12.13
N PRO A 167 -6.31 6.50 11.47
CA PRO A 167 -6.14 7.79 12.15
C PRO A 167 -7.08 8.03 13.34
N HIS A 168 -8.25 7.39 13.36
CA HIS A 168 -9.19 7.52 14.49
C HIS A 168 -8.72 6.73 15.72
N GLU A 169 -7.81 5.75 15.55
CA GLU A 169 -7.18 5.00 16.64
C GLU A 169 -5.92 5.75 17.13
N HIS A 170 -5.01 6.05 16.20
CA HIS A 170 -3.75 6.77 16.47
C HIS A 170 -3.38 7.67 15.27
N PRO A 171 -3.71 8.97 15.29
CA PRO A 171 -3.47 9.85 14.15
C PRO A 171 -1.99 10.18 13.91
N ASP A 172 -1.11 9.96 14.88
CA ASP A 172 0.34 10.20 14.85
C ASP A 172 1.16 9.03 14.28
N ARG A 173 0.57 7.82 14.20
CA ARG A 173 1.22 6.58 13.74
C ARG A 173 0.68 6.16 12.37
N GLU A 174 1.47 5.35 11.65
CA GLU A 174 1.07 4.72 10.40
C GLU A 174 0.97 3.20 10.51
N THR A 175 1.78 2.58 11.37
CA THR A 175 1.90 1.11 11.46
C THR A 175 1.77 0.62 12.91
N VAL A 176 1.51 -0.68 13.05
CA VAL A 176 1.44 -1.37 14.36
C VAL A 176 2.82 -1.66 14.97
N LEU A 177 3.91 -1.19 14.36
CA LEU A 177 5.26 -1.40 14.88
C LEU A 177 5.45 -0.67 16.22
N GLU A 178 5.94 -1.39 17.21
CA GLU A 178 6.34 -0.84 18.49
C GLU A 178 7.84 -0.44 18.49
N PRO A 179 8.29 0.39 19.43
CA PRO A 179 9.70 0.76 19.54
C PRO A 179 10.61 -0.47 19.56
N GLY A 180 11.60 -0.49 18.66
CA GLY A 180 12.55 -1.59 18.51
C GLY A 180 12.06 -2.73 17.63
N GLU A 181 10.83 -2.68 17.12
CA GLU A 181 10.33 -3.61 16.11
C GLU A 181 10.71 -3.16 14.68
N PHE A 182 10.88 -4.13 13.80
CA PHE A 182 11.06 -3.88 12.37
C PHE A 182 10.44 -5.01 11.53
N VAL A 183 10.10 -4.69 10.30
CA VAL A 183 9.64 -5.67 9.32
C VAL A 183 10.82 -6.53 8.88
N SER A 184 10.85 -7.79 9.31
CA SER A 184 11.88 -8.75 8.96
C SER A 184 11.61 -9.49 7.66
N ALA A 185 10.33 -9.77 7.35
CA ALA A 185 9.91 -10.34 6.09
C ALA A 185 8.44 -10.03 5.76
N ILE A 186 8.07 -10.31 4.53
CA ILE A 186 6.70 -10.39 4.04
C ILE A 186 6.50 -11.81 3.48
N VAL A 187 5.38 -12.43 3.78
CA VAL A 187 5.02 -13.76 3.25
C VAL A 187 3.73 -13.64 2.46
N LEU A 188 3.80 -14.09 1.21
CA LEU A 188 2.64 -14.21 0.35
C LEU A 188 2.13 -15.66 0.36
N PRO A 189 0.81 -15.87 0.40
CA PRO A 189 0.22 -17.19 0.26
C PRO A 189 0.51 -17.78 -1.13
N ASP A 190 0.30 -19.08 -1.28
CA ASP A 190 0.45 -19.77 -2.55
C ASP A 190 -0.60 -19.32 -3.56
N HIS A 191 -0.16 -18.83 -4.70
CA HIS A 191 -0.97 -18.50 -5.88
C HIS A 191 -0.61 -19.36 -7.10
N SER A 192 0.01 -20.53 -6.89
CA SER A 192 0.43 -21.43 -7.97
C SER A 192 -0.73 -22.04 -8.76
N ALA A 193 -1.93 -22.09 -8.16
CA ALA A 193 -3.13 -22.61 -8.83
C ALA A 193 -3.68 -21.66 -9.91
N GLY A 194 -3.03 -20.51 -10.12
CA GLY A 194 -3.46 -19.51 -11.08
C GLY A 194 -4.53 -18.58 -10.54
N GLY A 195 -4.93 -17.64 -11.38
CA GLY A 195 -5.91 -16.60 -11.07
C GLY A 195 -5.53 -15.29 -11.74
N THR A 196 -6.52 -14.48 -12.06
CA THR A 196 -6.28 -13.14 -12.63
C THR A 196 -5.90 -12.18 -11.52
N GLN A 197 -4.80 -11.48 -11.68
CA GLN A 197 -4.38 -10.45 -10.74
C GLN A 197 -3.64 -9.34 -11.48
N GLY A 198 -3.69 -8.12 -10.94
CA GLY A 198 -3.04 -6.99 -11.55
C GLY A 198 -2.98 -5.77 -10.64
N TYR A 199 -2.30 -4.74 -11.15
CA TYR A 199 -2.15 -3.46 -10.48
C TYR A 199 -2.18 -2.33 -11.50
N HIS A 200 -3.00 -1.31 -11.24
CA HIS A 200 -3.02 -0.07 -12.02
C HIS A 200 -2.80 1.15 -11.13
N LYS A 201 -2.16 2.16 -11.69
CA LYS A 201 -1.83 3.41 -10.99
C LYS A 201 -2.07 4.61 -11.89
N LEU A 202 -2.87 5.54 -11.42
CA LEU A 202 -3.05 6.86 -12.03
C LEU A 202 -2.20 7.87 -11.28
N MET A 203 -1.42 8.63 -12.04
CA MET A 203 -0.48 9.64 -11.57
C MET A 203 -0.74 10.97 -12.27
N GLN A 204 -0.29 12.06 -11.68
CA GLN A 204 -0.36 13.37 -12.34
C GLN A 204 0.72 13.52 -13.42
N ARG A 205 1.85 12.85 -13.25
CA ARG A 205 2.97 12.78 -14.20
C ARG A 205 3.17 11.33 -14.64
N GLU A 206 3.69 11.12 -15.84
CA GLU A 206 3.90 9.77 -16.39
C GLU A 206 4.93 8.94 -15.62
N ALA A 207 5.83 9.59 -14.89
CA ALA A 207 6.86 8.91 -14.09
C ALA A 207 7.19 9.68 -12.82
N TRP A 208 7.74 8.98 -11.82
CA TRP A 208 8.22 9.54 -10.55
C TRP A 208 7.14 10.32 -9.82
N ASP A 209 6.00 9.70 -9.63
CA ASP A 209 4.93 10.30 -8.86
C ASP A 209 4.27 9.29 -7.92
N PHE A 210 3.59 9.80 -6.90
CA PHE A 210 2.72 8.99 -6.06
C PHE A 210 1.37 8.79 -6.74
N ALA A 211 0.66 7.74 -6.36
CA ALA A 211 -0.67 7.52 -6.89
C ALA A 211 -1.61 8.67 -6.50
N LEU A 212 -2.30 9.23 -7.49
CA LEU A 212 -3.56 9.93 -7.23
C LEU A 212 -4.58 8.90 -6.73
N VAL A 213 -4.71 7.80 -7.49
CA VAL A 213 -5.44 6.60 -7.15
C VAL A 213 -4.69 5.41 -7.76
N SER A 214 -4.67 4.29 -7.06
CA SER A 214 -4.22 3.02 -7.60
C SER A 214 -5.19 1.90 -7.18
N ILE A 215 -5.13 0.77 -7.87
CA ILE A 215 -5.89 -0.43 -7.53
C ILE A 215 -5.03 -1.66 -7.72
N ALA A 216 -5.11 -2.59 -6.78
CA ALA A 216 -4.70 -3.98 -6.97
C ALA A 216 -5.90 -4.89 -6.88
N TRP A 217 -5.92 -5.94 -7.68
CA TRP A 217 -6.95 -6.98 -7.61
C TRP A 217 -6.32 -8.35 -7.75
N ALA A 218 -6.99 -9.33 -7.16
CA ALA A 218 -6.66 -10.73 -7.30
C ALA A 218 -7.92 -11.59 -7.27
N ARG A 219 -8.04 -12.53 -8.23
CA ARG A 219 -8.98 -13.64 -8.16
C ARG A 219 -8.22 -14.86 -7.68
N GLN A 220 -8.67 -15.44 -6.60
CA GLN A 220 -8.11 -16.65 -6.03
C GLN A 220 -8.53 -17.88 -6.84
N ALA A 221 -7.82 -19.00 -6.67
CA ALA A 221 -8.22 -20.28 -7.27
C ALA A 221 -9.59 -20.78 -6.78
N SER A 222 -10.02 -20.38 -5.58
CA SER A 222 -11.37 -20.61 -5.06
C SER A 222 -12.46 -19.86 -5.82
N GLY A 223 -12.09 -18.85 -6.63
CA GLY A 223 -13.00 -17.90 -7.28
C GLY A 223 -13.19 -16.59 -6.51
N ASP A 224 -12.78 -16.54 -5.25
CA ASP A 224 -12.87 -15.32 -4.45
C ASP A 224 -12.10 -14.15 -5.08
N VAL A 225 -12.67 -12.96 -5.00
CA VAL A 225 -12.08 -11.74 -5.55
C VAL A 225 -11.70 -10.79 -4.41
N ARG A 226 -10.55 -10.14 -4.58
CA ARG A 226 -10.11 -9.04 -3.75
C ARG A 226 -9.78 -7.83 -4.61
N MET A 227 -10.28 -6.66 -4.19
CA MET A 227 -9.96 -5.38 -4.82
C MET A 227 -9.56 -4.38 -3.74
N VAL A 228 -8.39 -3.78 -3.89
CA VAL A 228 -7.81 -2.85 -2.92
C VAL A 228 -7.39 -1.57 -3.60
N LEU A 229 -7.89 -0.42 -3.13
CA LEU A 229 -7.51 0.90 -3.62
C LEU A 229 -6.35 1.48 -2.81
N GLY A 230 -5.46 2.19 -3.51
CA GLY A 230 -4.38 2.99 -2.94
C GLY A 230 -4.54 4.48 -3.29
N GLY A 231 -3.86 5.34 -2.54
CA GLY A 231 -3.93 6.79 -2.74
C GLY A 231 -5.26 7.44 -2.31
N VAL A 232 -6.21 6.68 -1.81
CA VAL A 232 -7.57 7.14 -1.44
C VAL A 232 -7.82 7.20 0.06
N ALA A 233 -7.02 6.51 0.86
CA ALA A 233 -7.20 6.34 2.30
C ALA A 233 -5.87 6.40 3.06
N PRO A 234 -5.88 6.55 4.39
CA PRO A 234 -4.69 6.47 5.24
C PRO A 234 -3.98 5.12 5.26
N ALA A 235 -4.64 4.07 4.78
CA ALA A 235 -4.13 2.72 4.58
C ALA A 235 -4.62 2.19 3.22
N PRO A 236 -4.05 1.08 2.68
CA PRO A 236 -4.67 0.37 1.58
C PRO A 236 -6.13 0.05 1.90
N TRP A 237 -7.04 0.46 1.02
CA TRP A 237 -8.47 0.40 1.29
C TRP A 237 -9.13 -0.72 0.49
N ARG A 238 -9.55 -1.79 1.19
CA ARG A 238 -10.26 -2.91 0.56
C ARG A 238 -11.69 -2.50 0.21
N VAL A 239 -12.12 -2.83 -0.98
CA VAL A 239 -13.50 -2.69 -1.42
C VAL A 239 -14.43 -3.53 -0.54
N ASN A 240 -15.68 -3.09 -0.40
CA ASN A 240 -16.67 -3.81 0.40
C ASN A 240 -16.80 -5.27 -0.08
N PRO A 241 -16.71 -6.28 0.82
CA PRO A 241 -16.81 -7.69 0.46
C PRO A 241 -18.04 -8.05 -0.36
N SER A 242 -19.18 -7.39 -0.14
CA SER A 242 -20.40 -7.65 -0.95
C SER A 242 -20.25 -7.27 -2.42
N VAL A 243 -19.43 -6.26 -2.73
CA VAL A 243 -19.06 -5.90 -4.11
C VAL A 243 -18.13 -6.95 -4.70
N GLU A 244 -17.14 -7.39 -3.92
CA GLU A 244 -16.20 -8.45 -4.32
C GLU A 244 -16.92 -9.78 -4.61
N GLU A 245 -17.93 -10.14 -3.81
CA GLU A 245 -18.79 -11.33 -4.00
C GLU A 245 -19.60 -11.22 -5.30
N ASP A 246 -20.19 -10.06 -5.58
CA ASP A 246 -20.91 -9.83 -6.83
C ASP A 246 -19.99 -9.95 -8.05
N VAL A 247 -18.76 -9.40 -7.97
CA VAL A 247 -17.75 -9.53 -9.02
C VAL A 247 -17.29 -10.98 -9.17
N ALA A 248 -17.13 -11.72 -8.07
CA ALA A 248 -16.74 -13.13 -8.08
C ALA A 248 -17.78 -14.01 -8.79
N SER A 249 -19.08 -13.67 -8.66
CA SER A 249 -20.18 -14.39 -9.30
C SER A 249 -20.13 -14.34 -10.82
N GLY A 250 -19.45 -13.39 -11.43
CA GLY A 250 -19.27 -13.26 -12.88
C GLY A 250 -20.51 -12.78 -13.63
N GLY A 251 -20.45 -12.82 -14.96
CA GLY A 251 -21.57 -12.46 -15.83
C GLY A 251 -21.92 -10.96 -15.84
N LEU A 252 -20.95 -10.10 -15.53
CA LEU A 252 -21.14 -8.66 -15.44
C LEU A 252 -21.14 -8.00 -16.83
N ASP A 253 -22.17 -7.23 -17.10
CA ASP A 253 -22.23 -6.27 -18.19
C ASP A 253 -21.72 -4.88 -17.76
N ASP A 254 -21.61 -3.96 -18.70
CA ASP A 254 -21.11 -2.61 -18.41
C ASP A 254 -21.96 -1.82 -17.41
N ASP A 255 -23.29 -2.03 -17.40
CA ASP A 255 -24.21 -1.36 -16.47
C ASP A 255 -24.03 -1.91 -15.04
N SER A 256 -23.91 -3.22 -14.90
CA SER A 256 -23.61 -3.87 -13.62
C SER A 256 -22.25 -3.42 -13.07
N ILE A 257 -21.21 -3.37 -13.92
CA ILE A 257 -19.88 -2.89 -13.55
C ILE A 257 -19.93 -1.43 -13.09
N ALA A 258 -20.69 -0.56 -13.78
CA ALA A 258 -20.84 0.83 -13.38
C ALA A 258 -21.52 0.95 -12.00
N SER A 259 -22.61 0.23 -11.78
CA SER A 259 -23.32 0.20 -10.50
C SER A 259 -22.46 -0.33 -9.34
N LEU A 260 -21.69 -1.39 -9.59
CA LEU A 260 -20.76 -1.96 -8.59
C LEU A 260 -19.63 -0.98 -8.22
N ALA A 261 -19.11 -0.23 -9.19
CA ALA A 261 -18.10 0.78 -8.94
C ALA A 261 -18.64 1.95 -8.08
N GLU A 262 -19.89 2.37 -8.31
CA GLU A 262 -20.56 3.37 -7.45
C GLU A 262 -20.79 2.83 -6.03
N ARG A 263 -21.28 1.61 -5.89
CA ARG A 263 -21.45 0.96 -4.59
C ARG A 263 -20.15 0.84 -3.82
N ALA A 264 -19.04 0.50 -4.49
CA ALA A 264 -17.73 0.41 -3.89
C ALA A 264 -17.27 1.74 -3.28
N LEU A 265 -17.73 2.87 -3.79
CA LEU A 265 -17.34 4.21 -3.35
C LEU A 265 -18.45 4.94 -2.54
N TYR A 266 -19.49 4.22 -2.13
CA TYR A 266 -20.61 4.82 -1.40
C TYR A 266 -20.18 5.60 -0.13
N ASP A 267 -19.15 5.12 0.56
CA ASP A 267 -18.60 5.75 1.77
C ASP A 267 -17.57 6.84 1.49
N ALA A 268 -17.35 7.22 0.22
CA ALA A 268 -16.44 8.30 -0.10
C ALA A 268 -16.94 9.65 0.47
N ARG A 269 -16.04 10.35 1.14
CA ARG A 269 -16.27 11.67 1.76
C ARG A 269 -15.12 12.59 1.39
N PRO A 270 -15.08 13.06 0.14
CA PRO A 270 -14.01 13.95 -0.31
C PRO A 270 -14.03 15.28 0.43
N LEU A 271 -12.86 15.87 0.57
CA LEU A 271 -12.68 17.25 1.00
C LEU A 271 -12.92 18.21 -0.18
N SER A 272 -12.74 19.52 0.05
CA SER A 272 -13.12 20.58 -0.91
C SER A 272 -12.42 20.51 -2.27
N LYS A 273 -11.22 19.87 -2.37
CA LYS A 273 -10.40 19.89 -3.58
C LYS A 273 -10.04 18.50 -4.14
N ASN A 274 -10.52 17.41 -3.52
CA ASN A 274 -10.15 16.06 -3.92
C ASN A 274 -11.31 15.19 -4.43
N GLY A 275 -12.47 15.77 -4.73
CA GLY A 275 -13.63 15.08 -5.28
C GLY A 275 -13.35 14.35 -6.61
N TYR A 276 -12.44 14.87 -7.44
CA TYR A 276 -12.01 14.24 -8.69
C TYR A 276 -11.45 12.82 -8.51
N LYS A 277 -10.92 12.49 -7.32
CA LYS A 277 -10.38 11.15 -7.03
C LYS A 277 -11.48 10.09 -6.97
N VAL A 278 -12.73 10.46 -6.70
CA VAL A 278 -13.87 9.53 -6.73
C VAL A 278 -14.06 9.00 -8.15
N GLU A 279 -14.05 9.88 -9.15
CA GLU A 279 -14.19 9.49 -10.56
C GLU A 279 -13.00 8.64 -11.05
N LEU A 280 -11.77 9.00 -10.62
CA LEU A 280 -10.59 8.21 -10.94
C LEU A 280 -10.66 6.81 -10.32
N ALA A 281 -11.11 6.72 -9.05
CA ALA A 281 -11.28 5.43 -8.36
C ALA A 281 -12.37 4.57 -9.04
N ALA A 282 -13.51 5.19 -9.41
CA ALA A 282 -14.57 4.49 -10.14
C ALA A 282 -14.08 3.98 -11.50
N SER A 283 -13.25 4.76 -12.21
CA SER A 283 -12.66 4.34 -13.49
C SER A 283 -11.75 3.12 -13.34
N LEU A 284 -10.86 3.13 -12.32
CA LEU A 284 -9.97 1.99 -12.05
C LEU A 284 -10.75 0.75 -11.58
N LEU A 285 -11.79 0.93 -10.77
CA LEU A 285 -12.66 -0.18 -10.36
C LEU A 285 -13.33 -0.84 -11.56
N ARG A 286 -13.91 -0.04 -12.47
CA ARG A 286 -14.51 -0.57 -13.71
C ARG A 286 -13.50 -1.32 -14.56
N GLN A 287 -12.28 -0.81 -14.68
CA GLN A 287 -11.23 -1.48 -15.43
C GLN A 287 -10.85 -2.81 -14.79
N ALA A 288 -10.59 -2.85 -13.48
CA ALA A 288 -10.26 -4.08 -12.76
C ALA A 288 -11.38 -5.13 -12.85
N MET A 289 -12.66 -4.71 -12.74
CA MET A 289 -13.80 -5.61 -12.87
C MET A 289 -13.90 -6.23 -14.27
N ARG A 290 -13.62 -5.46 -15.34
CA ARG A 290 -13.55 -6.01 -16.70
C ARG A 290 -12.43 -7.05 -16.85
N GLU A 291 -11.26 -6.77 -16.31
CA GLU A 291 -10.12 -7.70 -16.34
C GLU A 291 -10.36 -8.97 -15.49
N LEU A 292 -11.18 -8.87 -14.45
CA LEU A 292 -11.64 -10.00 -13.64
C LEU A 292 -12.73 -10.83 -14.32
N SER A 293 -13.49 -10.25 -15.25
CA SER A 293 -14.63 -10.90 -15.91
C SER A 293 -14.27 -11.57 -17.24
N GLY A 294 -13.13 -11.23 -17.84
CA GLY A 294 -12.60 -11.82 -19.09
C GLY A 294 -11.72 -13.00 -18.82
#